data_436b9fa63b51727e4629f4ea85785f4c
#
_entry.id   436b9fa63b51727e4629f4ea85785f4c
#
_cell.length_a   1.000
_cell.length_b   1.000
_cell.length_c   1.000
_cell.angle_alpha   90.00
_cell.angle_beta   90.00
_cell.angle_gamma   90.00
#
_symmetry.space_group_name_H-M   'P 1'
#
loop_
_entity.id
_entity.type
_entity.pdbx_description
1 polymer ?
#
loop_
_entity_poly.entity_id
_entity_poly.type
_entity_poly.pdbx_seq_one_letter_code
_entity_poly.pdbx_strand_id
1 'polypeptide(L)'
;MTSETIIFPPCANSKVPQPTVEFHHAVDAQLRFNDIDMFGHVNNSVYMQLLDLGKIRYFEALLGHAPDPRELAVVIVNINASFFSPAYFEEPLKIATTTQSAVSYTRLT
;
A
#
# COMPACT_ATOMS: atom_id res chain seq x y z
N MET A 1 -1.06 -7.65 13.35
CA MET A 1 -1.85 -8.04 12.18
C MET A 1 -3.17 -8.64 12.64
N THR A 2 -4.25 -8.24 12.04
CA THR A 2 -5.58 -8.74 12.41
C THR A 2 -5.90 -10.01 11.63
N SER A 3 -6.75 -10.89 12.20
CA SER A 3 -7.26 -12.08 11.53
C SER A 3 -8.47 -11.75 10.63
N GLU A 4 -9.03 -10.56 10.77
CA GLU A 4 -10.20 -10.16 10.00
C GLU A 4 -9.82 -9.68 8.61
N THR A 5 -10.62 -10.06 7.61
CA THR A 5 -10.45 -9.57 6.25
C THR A 5 -10.85 -8.11 6.18
N ILE A 6 -9.99 -7.29 5.57
CA ILE A 6 -10.29 -5.88 5.35
C ILE A 6 -11.28 -5.76 4.20
N ILE A 7 -12.37 -5.04 4.44
CA ILE A 7 -13.40 -4.79 3.44
C ILE A 7 -13.17 -3.39 2.88
N PHE A 8 -13.02 -3.32 1.56
CA PHE A 8 -12.86 -2.06 0.85
C PHE A 8 -14.22 -1.51 0.48
N PRO A 9 -14.50 -0.23 0.77
CA PRO A 9 -15.76 0.37 0.37
C PRO A 9 -15.90 0.39 -1.15
N PRO A 10 -17.13 0.34 -1.69
CA PRO A 10 -17.33 0.48 -3.13
C PRO A 10 -16.73 1.78 -3.65
N CYS A 11 -16.03 1.70 -4.78
CA CYS A 11 -15.48 2.89 -5.42
C CYS A 11 -16.46 3.42 -6.45
N ALA A 12 -16.69 4.75 -6.43
CA ALA A 12 -17.55 5.39 -7.42
C ALA A 12 -16.97 5.32 -8.84
N ASN A 13 -15.65 5.18 -8.94
CA ASN A 13 -14.98 5.04 -10.23
C ASN A 13 -15.03 3.58 -10.67
N SER A 14 -15.81 3.29 -11.72
CA SER A 14 -15.98 1.93 -12.24
C SER A 14 -14.70 1.32 -12.83
N LYS A 15 -13.69 2.13 -13.07
CA LYS A 15 -12.38 1.65 -13.56
C LYS A 15 -11.52 1.04 -12.46
N VAL A 16 -11.88 1.26 -11.19
CA VAL A 16 -11.15 0.68 -10.06
C VAL A 16 -11.70 -0.72 -9.79
N PRO A 17 -10.91 -1.78 -10.02
CA PRO A 17 -11.40 -3.14 -9.79
C PRO A 17 -11.48 -3.44 -8.30
N GLN A 18 -12.35 -4.38 -7.95
CA GLN A 18 -12.37 -4.92 -6.59
C GLN A 18 -11.13 -5.79 -6.37
N PRO A 19 -10.62 -5.86 -5.13
CA PRO A 19 -9.48 -6.70 -4.83
C PRO A 19 -9.78 -8.17 -5.14
N THR A 20 -8.81 -8.84 -5.76
CA THR A 20 -8.90 -10.27 -6.07
C THR A 20 -8.24 -11.15 -5.02
N VAL A 21 -7.55 -10.54 -4.05
CA VAL A 21 -6.90 -11.23 -2.93
C VAL A 21 -7.40 -10.62 -1.63
N GLU A 22 -7.32 -11.41 -0.55
CA GLU A 22 -7.73 -10.94 0.77
C GLU A 22 -6.59 -10.18 1.43
N PHE A 23 -6.93 -9.08 2.11
CA PHE A 23 -6.01 -8.27 2.90
C PHE A 23 -6.43 -8.32 4.36
N HIS A 24 -5.44 -8.51 5.24
CA HIS A 24 -5.65 -8.55 6.69
C HIS A 24 -4.80 -7.49 7.42
N HIS A 25 -4.07 -6.68 6.68
CA HIS A 25 -3.22 -5.64 7.24
C HIS A 25 -3.37 -4.37 6.43
N ALA A 26 -3.57 -3.26 7.12
CA ALA A 26 -3.59 -1.94 6.51
C ALA A 26 -3.05 -0.92 7.49
N VAL A 27 -2.39 0.11 6.97
CA VAL A 27 -1.90 1.24 7.76
C VAL A 27 -2.32 2.54 7.09
N ASP A 28 -2.47 3.57 7.89
CA ASP A 28 -2.80 4.90 7.38
C ASP A 28 -1.56 5.50 6.71
N ALA A 29 -1.79 6.20 5.61
CA ALA A 29 -0.76 6.96 4.92
C ALA A 29 -1.00 8.44 5.15
N GLN A 30 0.00 9.13 5.69
CA GLN A 30 -0.05 10.58 5.84
C GLN A 30 0.65 11.23 4.65
N LEU A 31 -0.09 12.06 3.93
CA LEU A 31 0.45 12.81 2.81
C LEU A 31 1.06 14.12 3.30
N ARG A 32 2.13 14.54 2.64
CA ARG A 32 2.74 15.84 2.82
C ARG A 32 2.37 16.73 1.64
N PHE A 33 2.46 18.04 1.83
CA PHE A 33 2.19 19.00 0.77
C PHE A 33 3.05 18.72 -0.47
N ASN A 34 4.32 18.36 -0.29
CA ASN A 34 5.24 18.07 -1.38
C ASN A 34 4.95 16.75 -2.11
N ASP A 35 4.02 15.95 -1.62
CA ASP A 35 3.64 14.69 -2.27
C ASP A 35 2.67 14.91 -3.44
N ILE A 36 2.16 16.13 -3.60
CA ILE A 36 1.15 16.49 -4.59
C ILE A 36 1.81 17.19 -5.78
N ASP A 37 1.47 16.77 -6.99
CA ASP A 37 1.98 17.38 -8.21
C ASP A 37 1.11 18.61 -8.62
N MET A 38 1.48 19.22 -9.74
CA MET A 38 0.78 20.42 -10.21
C MET A 38 -0.68 20.17 -10.63
N PHE A 39 -1.07 18.89 -10.81
CA PHE A 39 -2.44 18.52 -11.13
C PHE A 39 -3.30 18.30 -9.88
N GLY A 40 -2.74 18.46 -8.70
CA GLY A 40 -3.43 18.24 -7.45
C GLY A 40 -3.50 16.77 -7.02
N HIS A 41 -2.81 15.88 -7.71
CA HIS A 41 -2.79 14.45 -7.43
C HIS A 41 -1.52 14.04 -6.71
N VAL A 42 -1.60 12.97 -5.95
CA VAL A 42 -0.41 12.34 -5.38
C VAL A 42 0.51 11.95 -6.53
N ASN A 43 1.75 12.41 -6.48
CA ASN A 43 2.74 12.14 -7.50
C ASN A 43 3.01 10.64 -7.61
N ASN A 44 3.16 10.13 -8.84
CA ASN A 44 3.38 8.70 -9.06
C ASN A 44 4.62 8.16 -8.34
N SER A 45 5.68 8.96 -8.22
CA SER A 45 6.87 8.55 -7.48
C SER A 45 6.61 8.40 -5.98
N VAL A 46 5.66 9.17 -5.45
CA VAL A 46 5.27 9.09 -4.03
C VAL A 46 4.52 7.79 -3.75
N TYR A 47 3.74 7.28 -4.69
CA TYR A 47 3.09 5.98 -4.53
C TYR A 47 4.11 4.89 -4.21
N MET A 48 5.26 4.88 -4.88
CA MET A 48 6.30 3.88 -4.61
C MET A 48 6.83 3.99 -3.18
N GLN A 49 7.01 5.22 -2.68
CA GLN A 49 7.45 5.46 -1.30
C GLN A 49 6.41 5.01 -0.29
N LEU A 50 5.13 5.28 -0.55
CA LEU A 50 4.04 4.85 0.32
C LEU A 50 3.91 3.32 0.34
N LEU A 51 4.07 2.67 -0.79
CA LEU A 51 4.03 1.21 -0.87
C LEU A 51 5.19 0.58 -0.11
N ASP A 52 6.37 1.19 -0.15
CA ASP A 52 7.51 0.74 0.66
C ASP A 52 7.24 0.88 2.16
N LEU A 53 6.61 1.98 2.56
CA LEU A 53 6.21 2.16 3.97
C LEU A 53 5.22 1.08 4.38
N GLY A 54 4.22 0.81 3.56
CA GLY A 54 3.23 -0.22 3.84
C GLY A 54 3.88 -1.60 3.98
N LYS A 55 4.82 -1.91 3.13
CA LYS A 55 5.58 -3.16 3.17
C LYS A 55 6.35 -3.32 4.47
N ILE A 56 7.04 -2.27 4.92
CA ILE A 56 7.80 -2.31 6.17
C ILE A 56 6.87 -2.50 7.37
N ARG A 57 5.76 -1.79 7.41
CA ARG A 57 4.75 -1.96 8.48
C ARG A 57 4.16 -3.37 8.49
N TYR A 58 3.96 -3.94 7.32
CA TYR A 58 3.50 -5.32 7.17
C TYR A 58 4.49 -6.32 7.75
N PHE A 59 5.78 -6.16 7.44
CA PHE A 59 6.82 -7.01 8.00
C PHE A 59 6.95 -6.86 9.51
N GLU A 60 6.84 -5.63 10.03
CA GLU A 60 6.81 -5.42 11.49
C GLU A 60 5.67 -6.20 12.14
N ALA A 61 4.49 -6.18 11.53
CA ALA A 61 3.33 -6.91 12.05
C ALA A 61 3.54 -8.43 12.02
N LEU A 62 4.16 -8.95 10.95
CA LEU A 62 4.45 -10.38 10.83
C LEU A 62 5.52 -10.85 11.82
N LEU A 63 6.56 -10.05 12.03
CA LEU A 63 7.70 -10.42 12.86
C LEU A 63 7.47 -10.10 14.34
N GLY A 64 6.57 -9.17 14.65
CA GLY A 64 6.36 -8.66 16.00
C GLY A 64 7.41 -7.67 16.47
N HIS A 65 8.35 -7.27 15.61
CA HIS A 65 9.38 -6.28 15.88
C HIS A 65 9.83 -5.65 14.56
N ALA A 66 10.60 -4.56 14.64
CA ALA A 66 11.14 -3.91 13.44
C ALA A 66 12.07 -4.87 12.68
N PRO A 67 11.99 -4.92 11.34
CA PRO A 67 12.87 -5.77 10.56
C PRO A 67 14.33 -5.41 10.74
N ASP A 68 15.16 -6.42 10.91
CA ASP A 68 16.63 -6.24 10.98
C ASP A 68 17.19 -6.56 9.58
N PRO A 69 17.85 -5.60 8.91
CA PRO A 69 18.43 -5.84 7.59
C PRO A 69 19.44 -6.98 7.54
N ARG A 70 20.04 -7.33 8.68
CA ARG A 70 20.97 -8.45 8.76
C ARG A 70 20.30 -9.80 8.81
N GLU A 71 19.02 -9.85 9.21
CA GLU A 71 18.24 -11.07 9.33
C GLU A 71 17.28 -11.26 8.17
N LEU A 72 16.74 -10.14 7.66
CA LEU A 72 15.73 -10.15 6.61
C LEU A 72 16.35 -9.67 5.30
N ALA A 73 16.80 -10.63 4.47
CA ALA A 73 17.39 -10.33 3.17
C ALA A 73 16.30 -10.37 2.09
N VAL A 74 15.55 -9.28 1.98
CA VAL A 74 14.49 -9.14 0.97
C VAL A 74 14.87 -8.06 -0.02
N VAL A 75 14.84 -8.39 -1.31
CA VAL A 75 15.09 -7.44 -2.39
C VAL A 75 13.92 -7.48 -3.37
N ILE A 76 13.63 -6.32 -3.96
CA ILE A 76 12.62 -6.22 -5.00
C ILE A 76 13.28 -6.54 -6.34
N VAL A 77 12.75 -7.53 -7.05
CA VAL A 77 13.26 -7.91 -8.36
C VAL A 77 12.32 -7.47 -9.49
N ASN A 78 11.07 -7.17 -9.17
CA ASN A 78 10.11 -6.70 -10.15
C ASN A 78 8.97 -5.96 -9.45
N ILE A 79 8.49 -4.87 -10.06
CA ILE A 79 7.32 -4.14 -9.61
C ILE A 79 6.36 -4.01 -10.79
N ASN A 80 5.10 -4.36 -10.54
CA ASN A 80 4.01 -4.10 -11.48
C ASN A 80 2.98 -3.25 -10.76
N ALA A 81 2.74 -2.03 -11.24
CA ALA A 81 1.82 -1.09 -10.62
C ALA A 81 0.78 -0.61 -11.62
N SER A 82 -0.47 -0.55 -11.18
CA SER A 82 -1.58 0.01 -11.96
C SER A 82 -2.21 1.14 -11.16
N PHE A 83 -2.38 2.29 -11.82
CA PHE A 83 -2.93 3.50 -11.22
C PHE A 83 -4.35 3.71 -11.76
N PHE A 84 -5.34 3.22 -11.02
CA PHE A 84 -6.73 3.22 -11.49
C PHE A 84 -7.48 4.52 -11.18
N SER A 85 -7.06 5.24 -10.14
CA SER A 85 -7.74 6.44 -9.70
C SER A 85 -6.74 7.39 -9.04
N PRO A 86 -6.81 8.69 -9.30
CA PRO A 86 -5.93 9.63 -8.62
C PRO A 86 -6.27 9.73 -7.14
N ALA A 87 -5.26 9.98 -6.33
CA ALA A 87 -5.43 10.29 -4.91
C ALA A 87 -5.15 11.78 -4.69
N TYR A 88 -5.89 12.38 -3.76
CA TYR A 88 -5.83 13.80 -3.47
C TYR A 88 -5.36 14.04 -2.05
N PHE A 89 -4.79 15.21 -1.80
CA PHE A 89 -4.18 15.55 -0.51
C PHE A 89 -5.15 15.41 0.68
N GLU A 90 -6.39 15.81 0.48
CA GLU A 90 -7.37 15.84 1.57
C GLU A 90 -8.05 14.50 1.83
N GLU A 91 -7.83 13.51 0.97
CA GLU A 91 -8.45 12.21 1.14
C GLU A 91 -7.66 11.35 2.12
N PRO A 92 -8.34 10.67 3.06
CA PRO A 92 -7.65 9.67 3.89
C PRO A 92 -7.23 8.49 3.04
N LEU A 93 -5.96 8.12 3.15
CA LEU A 93 -5.40 6.99 2.41
C LEU A 93 -4.98 5.89 3.35
N LYS A 94 -5.19 4.66 2.93
CA LYS A 94 -4.71 3.48 3.63
C LYS A 94 -3.91 2.61 2.68
N ILE A 95 -2.89 1.97 3.20
CA ILE A 95 -2.05 1.04 2.46
C ILE A 95 -2.34 -0.36 2.99
N ALA A 96 -2.94 -1.19 2.17
CA ALA A 96 -3.21 -2.58 2.51
C ALA A 96 -2.17 -3.47 1.84
N THR A 97 -1.63 -4.41 2.59
CA THR A 97 -0.56 -5.30 2.12
C THR A 97 -0.89 -6.75 2.43
N THR A 98 -0.59 -7.64 1.50
CA THR A 98 -0.68 -9.07 1.71
C THR A 98 0.42 -9.76 0.92
N THR A 99 0.71 -10.99 1.29
CA THR A 99 1.69 -11.84 0.59
C THR A 99 1.01 -13.10 0.13
N GLN A 100 1.25 -13.47 -1.11
CA GLN A 100 0.74 -14.72 -1.65
C GLN A 100 1.90 -15.44 -2.31
N SER A 101 2.30 -16.57 -1.71
CA SER A 101 3.47 -17.31 -2.15
C SER A 101 4.73 -16.43 -2.07
N ALA A 102 5.47 -16.28 -3.17
CA ALA A 102 6.65 -15.41 -3.24
C ALA A 102 6.34 -14.00 -3.74
N VAL A 103 5.06 -13.63 -3.88
CA VAL A 103 4.61 -12.36 -4.43
C VAL A 103 3.88 -11.57 -3.36
N SER A 104 4.25 -10.29 -3.19
CA SER A 104 3.55 -9.38 -2.31
C SER A 104 2.65 -8.45 -3.10
N TYR A 105 1.45 -8.24 -2.58
CA TYR A 105 0.49 -7.30 -3.15
C TYR A 105 0.31 -6.14 -2.19
N THR A 106 0.33 -4.93 -2.72
CA THR A 106 0.08 -3.74 -1.93
C THR A 106 -0.94 -2.88 -2.66
N ARG A 107 -1.91 -2.38 -1.91
CA ARG A 107 -2.99 -1.55 -2.44
C ARG A 107 -3.10 -0.28 -1.63
N LEU A 108 -3.18 0.83 -2.33
CA LEU A 108 -3.43 2.14 -1.74
C LEU A 108 -4.91 2.47 -1.93
N THR A 109 -5.59 2.75 -0.84
CA THR A 109 -7.01 3.11 -0.86
C THR A 109 -7.31 4.34 -0.03
#